data_e475c81c782dc953279ed7f1c610a156
#
_entry.id   e475c81c782dc953279ed7f1c610a156
#
_cell.length_a   1.000
_cell.length_b   1.000
_cell.length_c   1.000
_cell.angle_alpha   90.00
_cell.angle_beta   90.00
_cell.angle_gamma   90.00
#
_symmetry.space_group_name_H-M   'P 1'
#
loop_
_entity.id
_entity.type
_entity.pdbx_description
1 polymer ?
#
loop_
_entity_poly.entity_id
_entity_poly.type
_entity_poly.pdbx_seq_one_letter_code
_entity_poly.pdbx_strand_id
1 'polypeptide(L)'
;ISSNKILAEENDTYLINVNDLFLSETLRRVKRPKRPGASPNSFSLGSFDKSKSKVREINNYPKNTNLKTEYVYKNLNTLNGGSEAVTDARYVSIQVFHSMMSMPDEGYEVRYDDPRVGYFLTFVNDMTETGTTNYKDMINRWRLVKKNPDQKISEPVEPITWWIENSTPHEWRETIKDGVLAWNEAFENAGFKNALEVKIQPDDADWDAGDIRYNVLRWTSSPNPPFGGYGPSMTNPRTGEIIGADIMLEFVHFTNRVFYNKLVGDASQNMDLENEVDYGNFGDHDDKFYCSMGHLMHENLLFGRTFLEVMDASDYDLDRIEKEGLKSLIMHEVGHTLGLNHNMKASQLFSPAELYDAEFIEGKALTGSVMDYAGINLTMDKASQGQYYDMAVGPYDIWAIQFGYTPFNNDSQRDAILSRSTEPELIFGNDADDMRSPGKAIDPRVMTGDLSNDQISY
;
A
#
# COMPACT_ATOMS: atom_id res chain seq x y z
N ILE A 1 -0.64 20.99 -20.78
CA ILE A 1 -0.23 20.12 -21.92
C ILE A 1 -0.68 20.76 -23.25
N SER A 2 -1.81 21.46 -23.28
CA SER A 2 -2.37 22.09 -24.48
C SER A 2 -1.54 23.21 -25.12
N SER A 3 -0.46 23.65 -24.48
CA SER A 3 0.42 24.72 -25.00
C SER A 3 1.65 24.23 -25.76
N ASN A 4 1.86 22.92 -25.88
CA ASN A 4 3.00 22.38 -26.58
C ASN A 4 2.83 22.62 -28.10
N LYS A 5 3.87 23.17 -28.73
CA LYS A 5 3.89 23.41 -30.17
C LYS A 5 3.96 22.06 -30.92
N ILE A 6 3.02 21.84 -31.83
CA ILE A 6 3.09 20.74 -32.79
C ILE A 6 4.24 21.04 -33.76
N LEU A 7 5.19 20.12 -33.89
CA LEU A 7 6.35 20.23 -34.77
C LEU A 7 6.10 19.57 -36.12
N ALA A 8 5.35 18.48 -36.12
CA ALA A 8 4.90 17.76 -37.33
C ALA A 8 3.61 16.99 -37.03
N GLU A 9 2.87 16.68 -38.09
CA GLU A 9 1.63 15.89 -38.04
C GLU A 9 1.64 14.87 -39.19
N GLU A 10 1.35 13.62 -38.90
CA GLU A 10 1.23 12.56 -39.90
C GLU A 10 0.24 11.49 -39.38
N ASN A 11 -0.81 11.15 -40.18
CA ASN A 11 -1.77 10.09 -39.86
C ASN A 11 -2.35 10.19 -38.44
N ASP A 12 -2.89 11.36 -38.05
CA ASP A 12 -3.41 11.66 -36.73
C ASP A 12 -2.39 11.53 -35.58
N THR A 13 -1.12 11.43 -35.92
CA THR A 13 -0.01 11.42 -34.96
C THR A 13 0.69 12.77 -34.96
N TYR A 14 1.01 13.28 -33.75
CA TYR A 14 1.61 14.59 -33.57
C TYR A 14 2.98 14.49 -32.93
N LEU A 15 3.99 15.10 -33.55
CA LEU A 15 5.29 15.29 -32.94
C LEU A 15 5.27 16.60 -32.14
N ILE A 16 5.55 16.52 -30.86
CA ILE A 16 5.60 17.66 -29.95
C ILE A 16 6.92 17.70 -29.18
N ASN A 17 7.35 18.90 -28.77
CA ASN A 17 8.50 19.05 -27.88
C ASN A 17 8.01 19.00 -26.43
N VAL A 18 8.43 17.96 -25.69
CA VAL A 18 8.04 17.71 -24.30
C VAL A 18 9.09 18.17 -23.27
N ASN A 19 10.19 18.78 -23.68
CA ASN A 19 11.26 19.20 -22.75
C ASN A 19 10.74 20.18 -21.70
N ASP A 20 9.85 21.09 -22.06
CA ASP A 20 9.28 22.07 -21.13
C ASP A 20 8.30 21.41 -20.13
N LEU A 21 7.80 20.24 -20.44
CA LEU A 21 6.93 19.45 -19.56
C LEU A 21 7.77 18.64 -18.57
N PHE A 22 8.75 17.88 -19.06
CA PHE A 22 9.51 16.93 -18.26
C PHE A 22 10.82 17.47 -17.67
N LEU A 23 11.40 18.53 -18.23
CA LEU A 23 12.57 19.23 -17.67
C LEU A 23 12.15 20.52 -16.98
N SER A 24 11.15 20.44 -16.15
CA SER A 24 10.63 21.52 -15.29
C SER A 24 9.81 20.89 -14.15
N GLU A 25 9.42 21.71 -13.19
CA GLU A 25 8.52 21.29 -12.09
C GLU A 25 7.02 21.40 -12.47
N THR A 26 6.68 21.43 -13.76
CA THR A 26 5.28 21.60 -14.24
C THR A 26 4.39 20.42 -13.84
N LEU A 27 4.90 19.18 -13.97
CA LEU A 27 4.15 17.97 -13.62
C LEU A 27 4.21 17.67 -12.12
N ARG A 28 5.37 17.93 -11.50
CA ARG A 28 5.56 17.69 -10.07
C ARG A 28 6.52 18.72 -9.48
N ARG A 29 6.06 19.39 -8.44
CA ARG A 29 6.89 20.30 -7.67
C ARG A 29 7.74 19.50 -6.69
N VAL A 30 9.03 19.38 -6.97
CA VAL A 30 10.00 18.69 -6.11
C VAL A 30 10.41 19.59 -4.94
N LYS A 31 10.70 20.86 -5.22
CA LYS A 31 11.05 21.83 -4.17
C LYS A 31 9.80 22.25 -3.41
N ARG A 32 9.71 21.83 -2.15
CA ARG A 32 8.61 22.21 -1.27
C ARG A 32 8.76 23.65 -0.74
N PRO A 33 7.67 24.35 -0.47
CA PRO A 33 7.71 25.60 0.27
C PRO A 33 8.30 25.38 1.66
N LYS A 34 9.06 26.34 2.16
CA LYS A 34 9.51 26.29 3.56
C LYS A 34 8.29 26.38 4.49
N ARG A 35 8.27 25.55 5.54
CA ARG A 35 7.24 25.65 6.58
C ARG A 35 7.35 26.96 7.32
N PRO A 36 6.24 27.58 7.74
CA PRO A 36 6.27 28.69 8.67
C PRO A 36 7.04 28.30 9.95
N GLY A 37 8.04 29.10 10.35
CA GLY A 37 8.86 28.84 11.53
C GLY A 37 10.07 27.93 11.29
N ALA A 38 10.30 27.41 10.07
CA ALA A 38 11.51 26.64 9.78
C ALA A 38 12.77 27.48 10.02
N SER A 39 13.79 26.87 10.65
CA SER A 39 15.07 27.50 10.88
C SER A 39 15.66 28.08 9.58
N PRO A 40 16.22 29.29 9.59
CA PRO A 40 16.94 29.84 8.45
C PRO A 40 18.10 28.93 8.00
N ASN A 41 18.66 28.14 8.91
CA ASN A 41 19.77 27.23 8.67
C ASN A 41 19.32 25.82 8.21
N SER A 42 18.02 25.56 8.13
CA SER A 42 17.54 24.28 7.61
C SER A 42 17.95 24.08 6.16
N PHE A 43 18.27 22.83 5.81
CA PHE A 43 18.57 22.47 4.42
C PHE A 43 17.45 22.90 3.48
N SER A 44 17.80 23.43 2.32
CA SER A 44 16.82 23.85 1.31
C SER A 44 17.40 23.68 -0.09
N LEU A 45 16.66 22.99 -0.93
CA LEU A 45 16.96 22.97 -2.36
C LEU A 45 17.03 24.39 -2.92
N GLY A 46 17.97 24.61 -3.82
CA GLY A 46 18.17 25.87 -4.53
C GLY A 46 17.11 26.13 -5.61
N SER A 47 17.51 26.90 -6.60
CA SER A 47 16.71 27.11 -7.81
C SER A 47 16.92 25.97 -8.79
N PHE A 48 15.85 25.57 -9.49
CA PHE A 48 15.94 24.58 -10.56
C PHE A 48 16.86 25.08 -11.69
N ASP A 49 17.87 24.26 -12.04
CA ASP A 49 18.82 24.54 -13.11
C ASP A 49 18.50 23.69 -14.35
N LYS A 50 17.65 24.22 -15.23
CA LYS A 50 17.25 23.54 -16.46
C LYS A 50 18.43 23.18 -17.35
N SER A 51 19.50 23.96 -17.34
CA SER A 51 20.68 23.73 -18.21
C SER A 51 21.49 22.49 -17.82
N LYS A 52 21.33 22.05 -16.56
CA LYS A 52 22.00 20.86 -16.03
C LYS A 52 21.06 19.66 -15.88
N SER A 53 19.76 19.91 -15.98
CA SER A 53 18.74 18.87 -15.91
C SER A 53 18.59 18.15 -17.25
N LYS A 54 18.32 16.86 -17.23
CA LYS A 54 18.24 16.02 -18.45
C LYS A 54 17.35 14.81 -18.28
N VAL A 55 16.88 14.30 -19.41
CA VAL A 55 16.28 12.96 -19.49
C VAL A 55 17.42 11.94 -19.43
N ARG A 56 17.33 10.97 -18.53
CA ARG A 56 18.30 9.90 -18.32
C ARG A 56 17.95 8.66 -19.12
N GLU A 57 16.66 8.32 -19.13
CA GLU A 57 16.16 7.07 -19.67
C GLU A 57 14.72 7.24 -20.16
N ILE A 58 14.37 6.54 -21.23
CA ILE A 58 13.01 6.45 -21.75
C ILE A 58 12.73 4.99 -22.08
N ASN A 59 11.74 4.41 -21.43
CA ASN A 59 11.26 3.04 -21.67
C ASN A 59 9.84 3.09 -22.21
N ASN A 60 9.66 2.55 -23.42
CA ASN A 60 8.35 2.48 -24.05
C ASN A 60 7.80 1.06 -23.98
N TYR A 61 6.61 0.94 -23.45
CA TYR A 61 5.84 -0.30 -23.38
C TYR A 61 4.54 -0.15 -24.17
N PRO A 62 3.81 -1.23 -24.49
CA PRO A 62 2.60 -1.16 -25.29
C PRO A 62 1.50 -0.25 -24.72
N LYS A 63 1.43 -0.07 -23.39
CA LYS A 63 0.39 0.73 -22.72
C LYS A 63 0.91 1.87 -21.89
N ASN A 64 2.24 2.02 -21.73
CA ASN A 64 2.83 3.14 -20.99
C ASN A 64 4.21 3.51 -21.52
N THR A 65 4.60 4.74 -21.22
CA THR A 65 5.94 5.26 -21.44
C THR A 65 6.48 5.81 -20.14
N ASN A 66 7.65 5.32 -19.74
CA ASN A 66 8.34 5.73 -18.54
C ASN A 66 9.54 6.61 -18.87
N LEU A 67 9.66 7.74 -18.19
CA LEU A 67 10.79 8.67 -18.33
C LEU A 67 11.47 8.84 -16.97
N LYS A 68 12.77 8.60 -16.91
CA LYS A 68 13.61 8.96 -15.77
C LYS A 68 14.33 10.26 -16.09
N THR A 69 14.04 11.30 -15.33
CA THR A 69 14.65 12.62 -15.47
C THR A 69 15.55 12.91 -14.28
N GLU A 70 16.65 13.63 -14.50
CA GLU A 70 17.52 14.17 -13.47
C GLU A 70 17.29 15.67 -13.39
N TYR A 71 16.76 16.12 -12.24
CA TYR A 71 16.59 17.53 -11.92
C TYR A 71 17.77 18.02 -11.10
N VAL A 72 18.37 19.12 -11.48
CA VAL A 72 19.48 19.74 -10.75
C VAL A 72 19.02 21.02 -10.12
N TYR A 73 19.29 21.17 -8.83
CA TYR A 73 19.01 22.37 -8.06
C TYR A 73 20.33 23.04 -7.63
N LYS A 74 20.39 24.38 -7.77
CA LYS A 74 21.57 25.16 -7.47
C LYS A 74 21.32 26.13 -6.33
N ASN A 75 22.13 26.04 -5.26
CA ASN A 75 22.15 26.98 -4.14
C ASN A 75 23.60 27.26 -3.71
N LEU A 76 24.23 28.26 -4.30
CA LEU A 76 25.64 28.58 -4.02
C LEU A 76 25.90 29.07 -2.58
N ASN A 77 24.88 29.50 -1.87
CA ASN A 77 24.95 30.09 -0.54
C ASN A 77 24.26 29.20 0.51
N THR A 78 24.35 27.88 0.35
CA THR A 78 23.79 26.96 1.35
C THR A 78 24.58 27.03 2.65
N LEU A 79 23.86 27.06 3.77
CA LEU A 79 24.44 27.02 5.12
C LEU A 79 24.41 25.61 5.73
N ASN A 80 23.70 24.67 5.11
CA ASN A 80 23.53 23.31 5.58
C ASN A 80 23.83 22.32 4.45
N GLY A 81 24.63 21.32 4.73
CA GLY A 81 25.03 20.28 3.77
C GLY A 81 23.93 19.29 3.39
N GLY A 82 22.83 19.26 4.15
CA GLY A 82 21.78 18.24 4.00
C GLY A 82 22.17 16.92 4.68
N SER A 83 21.69 15.82 4.15
CA SER A 83 22.01 14.47 4.65
C SER A 83 23.31 13.93 4.03
N GLU A 84 23.79 12.79 4.55
CA GLU A 84 24.95 12.06 3.99
C GLU A 84 24.80 11.66 2.52
N ALA A 85 23.55 11.56 2.04
CA ALA A 85 23.27 11.31 0.61
C ALA A 85 23.58 12.50 -0.30
N VAL A 86 23.87 13.69 0.26
CA VAL A 86 24.16 14.91 -0.50
C VAL A 86 25.66 15.18 -0.50
N THR A 87 26.34 14.89 -1.58
CA THR A 87 27.78 15.10 -1.73
C THR A 87 28.17 16.59 -1.78
N ASP A 88 27.38 17.42 -2.47
CA ASP A 88 27.59 18.86 -2.58
C ASP A 88 26.23 19.60 -2.56
N ALA A 89 25.91 20.19 -1.44
CA ALA A 89 24.66 20.90 -1.25
C ALA A 89 24.48 22.16 -2.13
N ARG A 90 25.54 22.62 -2.78
CA ARG A 90 25.47 23.73 -3.76
C ARG A 90 24.80 23.29 -5.08
N TYR A 91 24.90 21.99 -5.40
CA TYR A 91 24.27 21.35 -6.55
C TYR A 91 23.70 20.00 -6.14
N VAL A 92 22.40 19.93 -6.06
CA VAL A 92 21.70 18.70 -5.67
C VAL A 92 20.97 18.14 -6.88
N SER A 93 21.27 16.88 -7.22
CA SER A 93 20.58 16.13 -8.28
C SER A 93 19.49 15.25 -7.67
N ILE A 94 18.29 15.34 -8.21
CA ILE A 94 17.15 14.50 -7.83
C ILE A 94 16.64 13.78 -9.07
N GLN A 95 16.54 12.46 -9.01
CA GLN A 95 15.92 11.69 -10.07
C GLN A 95 14.41 11.66 -9.86
N VAL A 96 13.67 11.96 -10.93
CA VAL A 96 12.21 11.92 -10.95
C VAL A 96 11.78 10.93 -12.03
N PHE A 97 10.88 10.05 -11.65
CA PHE A 97 10.28 9.08 -12.55
C PHE A 97 8.88 9.57 -12.96
N HIS A 98 8.62 9.58 -14.25
CA HIS A 98 7.32 9.92 -14.83
C HIS A 98 6.82 8.71 -15.61
N SER A 99 5.62 8.24 -15.28
CA SER A 99 4.93 7.22 -16.07
C SER A 99 3.70 7.83 -16.73
N MET A 100 3.62 7.71 -18.03
CA MET A 100 2.45 8.09 -18.84
C MET A 100 1.75 6.83 -19.30
N MET A 101 0.51 6.67 -18.93
CA MET A 101 -0.28 5.48 -19.18
C MET A 101 -1.42 5.77 -20.13
N SER A 102 -1.69 4.85 -21.05
CA SER A 102 -2.94 4.91 -21.84
C SER A 102 -4.13 4.60 -20.94
N MET A 103 -5.17 5.42 -21.08
CA MET A 103 -6.42 5.12 -20.39
C MET A 103 -7.07 3.87 -20.97
N PRO A 104 -7.69 3.01 -20.13
CA PRO A 104 -8.45 1.88 -20.62
C PRO A 104 -9.68 2.33 -21.44
N ASP A 105 -10.20 1.40 -22.22
CA ASP A 105 -11.40 1.63 -23.03
C ASP A 105 -12.63 1.95 -22.17
N GLU A 106 -13.63 2.58 -22.76
CA GLU A 106 -14.92 2.87 -22.13
C GLU A 106 -15.66 1.58 -21.69
N GLY A 107 -16.64 1.73 -20.82
CA GLY A 107 -17.49 0.61 -20.36
C GLY A 107 -17.16 0.10 -18.96
N TYR A 108 -16.31 0.80 -18.19
CA TYR A 108 -16.17 0.51 -16.77
C TYR A 108 -17.40 1.03 -16.00
N GLU A 109 -17.96 0.18 -15.14
CA GLU A 109 -19.07 0.53 -14.28
C GLU A 109 -18.53 1.16 -12.97
N VAL A 110 -18.71 2.47 -12.84
CA VAL A 110 -18.31 3.22 -11.63
C VAL A 110 -19.10 2.73 -10.43
N ARG A 111 -18.43 2.59 -9.29
CA ARG A 111 -19.05 2.38 -7.99
C ARG A 111 -18.78 3.54 -7.07
N TYR A 112 -19.87 4.12 -6.54
CA TYR A 112 -19.76 5.25 -5.63
C TYR A 112 -19.46 4.78 -4.21
N ASP A 113 -18.80 5.67 -3.46
CA ASP A 113 -18.43 5.47 -2.07
C ASP A 113 -19.66 5.32 -1.16
N ASP A 114 -19.44 4.59 -0.08
CA ASP A 114 -20.35 4.54 1.06
C ASP A 114 -19.51 4.61 2.35
N PRO A 115 -19.80 5.55 3.28
CA PRO A 115 -18.95 5.79 4.45
C PRO A 115 -18.92 4.61 5.45
N ARG A 116 -19.74 3.58 5.25
CA ARG A 116 -19.71 2.35 6.05
C ARG A 116 -18.59 1.39 5.66
N VAL A 117 -17.99 1.59 4.46
CA VAL A 117 -16.99 0.68 3.91
C VAL A 117 -15.74 1.45 3.51
N GLY A 118 -14.57 0.99 3.96
CA GLY A 118 -13.29 1.68 3.73
C GLY A 118 -12.67 1.35 2.37
N TYR A 119 -12.77 2.27 1.43
CA TYR A 119 -12.08 2.22 0.15
C TYR A 119 -11.20 3.46 -0.08
N PHE A 120 -10.14 3.33 -0.85
CA PHE A 120 -9.49 4.48 -1.48
C PHE A 120 -10.40 5.09 -2.52
N LEU A 121 -10.39 6.41 -2.59
CA LEU A 121 -11.37 7.18 -3.36
C LEU A 121 -10.72 8.01 -4.46
N THR A 122 -11.38 8.05 -5.59
CA THR A 122 -11.22 9.10 -6.58
C THR A 122 -12.26 10.18 -6.29
N PHE A 123 -11.81 11.32 -5.76
CA PHE A 123 -12.69 12.41 -5.31
C PHE A 123 -13.34 13.13 -6.48
N VAL A 124 -14.65 13.30 -6.41
CA VAL A 124 -15.45 14.03 -7.41
C VAL A 124 -16.43 14.98 -6.74
N ASN A 125 -16.43 16.22 -7.22
CA ASN A 125 -17.43 17.20 -6.86
C ASN A 125 -18.42 17.34 -8.03
N ASP A 126 -19.68 16.98 -7.81
CA ASP A 126 -20.74 17.20 -8.79
C ASP A 126 -21.17 18.67 -8.74
N MET A 127 -20.70 19.45 -9.70
CA MET A 127 -20.99 20.88 -9.78
C MET A 127 -22.43 21.19 -10.22
N THR A 128 -23.22 20.17 -10.52
CA THR A 128 -24.65 20.29 -10.86
C THR A 128 -25.57 19.96 -9.69
N GLU A 129 -25.01 19.43 -8.61
CA GLU A 129 -25.75 19.07 -7.39
C GLU A 129 -26.22 20.34 -6.68
N THR A 130 -27.49 20.34 -6.25
CA THR A 130 -28.13 21.47 -5.53
C THR A 130 -28.39 21.15 -4.04
N GLY A 131 -28.05 19.95 -3.59
CA GLY A 131 -28.15 19.51 -2.20
C GLY A 131 -27.08 20.13 -1.30
N THR A 132 -27.07 19.70 -0.04
CA THR A 132 -26.11 20.21 0.97
C THR A 132 -24.70 19.68 0.76
N THR A 133 -24.53 18.57 0.05
CA THR A 133 -23.25 17.96 -0.28
C THR A 133 -23.19 17.65 -1.76
N ASN A 134 -22.08 17.95 -2.39
CA ASN A 134 -21.85 17.70 -3.81
C ASN A 134 -20.79 16.62 -4.07
N TYR A 135 -20.43 15.86 -3.06
CA TYR A 135 -19.47 14.74 -3.21
C TYR A 135 -20.13 13.57 -3.93
N LYS A 136 -19.41 13.08 -4.94
CA LYS A 136 -19.80 11.91 -5.72
C LYS A 136 -18.58 11.01 -5.92
N ASP A 137 -17.89 10.76 -4.80
CA ASP A 137 -16.64 10.05 -4.78
C ASP A 137 -16.81 8.61 -5.25
N MET A 138 -15.82 8.15 -6.00
CA MET A 138 -15.82 6.82 -6.60
C MET A 138 -14.80 5.96 -5.88
N ILE A 139 -15.16 4.73 -5.50
CA ILE A 139 -14.20 3.79 -4.96
C ILE A 139 -13.22 3.35 -6.03
N ASN A 140 -11.96 3.16 -5.62
CA ASN A 140 -10.94 2.59 -6.50
C ASN A 140 -11.07 1.06 -6.50
N ARG A 141 -11.26 0.46 -7.67
CA ARG A 141 -11.37 -1.01 -7.80
C ARG A 141 -11.00 -1.50 -9.20
N TRP A 142 -10.65 -2.78 -9.31
CA TRP A 142 -10.40 -3.44 -10.58
C TRP A 142 -11.69 -3.66 -11.38
N ARG A 143 -11.55 -3.71 -12.70
CA ARG A 143 -12.60 -4.17 -13.59
C ARG A 143 -12.64 -5.70 -13.55
N LEU A 144 -13.70 -6.27 -12.97
CA LEU A 144 -13.97 -7.70 -13.04
C LEU A 144 -15.31 -7.94 -13.72
N VAL A 145 -15.30 -8.71 -14.79
CA VAL A 145 -16.49 -9.10 -15.58
C VAL A 145 -16.58 -10.62 -15.56
N LYS A 146 -17.73 -11.16 -15.19
CA LYS A 146 -17.96 -12.62 -15.20
C LYS A 146 -17.87 -13.18 -16.62
N LYS A 147 -17.11 -14.24 -16.78
CA LYS A 147 -17.04 -15.03 -18.02
C LYS A 147 -18.40 -15.65 -18.38
N ASN A 148 -19.15 -16.08 -17.36
CA ASN A 148 -20.50 -16.60 -17.46
C ASN A 148 -21.44 -15.79 -16.55
N PRO A 149 -22.07 -14.71 -17.07
CA PRO A 149 -22.87 -13.79 -16.25
C PRO A 149 -24.05 -14.44 -15.52
N ASP A 150 -24.64 -15.49 -16.11
CA ASP A 150 -25.79 -16.20 -15.56
C ASP A 150 -25.45 -17.14 -14.39
N GLN A 151 -24.15 -17.41 -14.16
CA GLN A 151 -23.73 -18.26 -13.04
C GLN A 151 -23.61 -17.44 -11.77
N LYS A 152 -24.05 -18.02 -10.64
CA LYS A 152 -23.88 -17.40 -9.33
C LYS A 152 -22.39 -17.09 -9.03
N ILE A 153 -21.51 -18.05 -9.32
CA ILE A 153 -20.05 -17.92 -9.21
C ILE A 153 -19.45 -18.27 -10.58
N SER A 154 -18.61 -17.40 -11.11
CA SER A 154 -17.93 -17.56 -12.40
C SER A 154 -16.48 -17.10 -12.31
N GLU A 155 -15.61 -17.64 -13.13
CA GLU A 155 -14.31 -17.01 -13.39
C GLU A 155 -14.51 -15.62 -14.00
N PRO A 156 -13.63 -14.66 -13.74
CA PRO A 156 -13.60 -13.43 -14.50
C PRO A 156 -13.12 -13.69 -15.94
N VAL A 157 -13.44 -12.78 -16.86
CA VAL A 157 -12.89 -12.77 -18.23
C VAL A 157 -11.38 -12.61 -18.17
N GLU A 158 -10.91 -11.66 -17.35
CA GLU A 158 -9.50 -11.39 -17.06
C GLU A 158 -9.31 -11.38 -15.54
N PRO A 159 -8.52 -12.32 -14.98
CA PRO A 159 -8.17 -12.31 -13.56
C PRO A 159 -7.15 -11.21 -13.26
N ILE A 160 -7.12 -10.76 -12.02
CA ILE A 160 -6.05 -9.90 -11.49
C ILE A 160 -4.81 -10.78 -11.34
N THR A 161 -3.87 -10.67 -12.27
CA THR A 161 -2.67 -11.51 -12.29
C THR A 161 -1.51 -10.80 -11.62
N TRP A 162 -0.94 -11.41 -10.60
CA TRP A 162 0.27 -10.98 -9.92
C TRP A 162 1.49 -11.78 -10.36
N TRP A 163 2.61 -11.10 -10.51
CA TRP A 163 3.89 -11.70 -10.89
C TRP A 163 4.88 -11.55 -9.75
N ILE A 164 5.37 -12.65 -9.20
CA ILE A 164 6.49 -12.65 -8.27
C ILE A 164 7.76 -12.42 -9.07
N GLU A 165 8.48 -11.33 -8.77
CA GLU A 165 9.73 -10.98 -9.45
C GLU A 165 10.76 -12.12 -9.31
N ASN A 166 11.51 -12.41 -10.36
CA ASN A 166 12.48 -13.52 -10.37
C ASN A 166 13.65 -13.33 -9.39
N SER A 167 13.90 -12.10 -8.93
CA SER A 167 14.85 -11.79 -7.86
C SER A 167 14.42 -12.27 -6.47
N THR A 168 13.14 -12.60 -6.28
CA THR A 168 12.61 -13.09 -5.00
C THR A 168 13.21 -14.44 -4.64
N PRO A 169 13.79 -14.61 -3.43
CA PRO A 169 14.34 -15.90 -3.01
C PRO A 169 13.31 -17.03 -3.04
N HIS A 170 13.73 -18.21 -3.46
CA HIS A 170 12.81 -19.35 -3.67
C HIS A 170 12.03 -19.75 -2.44
N GLU A 171 12.63 -19.62 -1.26
CA GLU A 171 12.05 -19.99 0.05
C GLU A 171 10.82 -19.16 0.43
N TRP A 172 10.68 -17.91 -0.10
CA TRP A 172 9.57 -17.00 0.19
C TRP A 172 8.44 -17.04 -0.83
N ARG A 173 8.69 -17.57 -2.04
CA ARG A 173 7.73 -17.49 -3.16
C ARG A 173 6.38 -18.11 -2.87
N GLU A 174 6.34 -19.28 -2.22
CA GLU A 174 5.06 -19.94 -1.86
C GLU A 174 4.31 -19.14 -0.79
N THR A 175 5.00 -18.63 0.23
CA THR A 175 4.37 -17.76 1.26
C THR A 175 3.75 -16.52 0.65
N ILE A 176 4.46 -15.86 -0.28
CA ILE A 176 3.97 -14.68 -1.00
C ILE A 176 2.74 -15.03 -1.85
N LYS A 177 2.81 -16.13 -2.60
CA LYS A 177 1.71 -16.63 -3.41
C LYS A 177 0.46 -16.93 -2.57
N ASP A 178 0.62 -17.58 -1.43
CA ASP A 178 -0.46 -17.93 -0.52
C ASP A 178 -1.13 -16.67 0.05
N GLY A 179 -0.35 -15.63 0.37
CA GLY A 179 -0.87 -14.33 0.80
C GLY A 179 -1.75 -13.66 -0.24
N VAL A 180 -1.33 -13.66 -1.52
CA VAL A 180 -2.15 -13.12 -2.63
C VAL A 180 -3.42 -13.94 -2.82
N LEU A 181 -3.31 -15.28 -2.87
CA LEU A 181 -4.42 -16.15 -3.19
C LEU A 181 -5.45 -16.26 -2.06
N ALA A 182 -5.12 -15.88 -0.83
CA ALA A 182 -6.06 -15.82 0.29
C ALA A 182 -7.29 -14.94 -0.02
N TRP A 183 -7.14 -13.91 -0.82
CA TRP A 183 -8.23 -13.03 -1.23
C TRP A 183 -9.28 -13.69 -2.13
N ASN A 184 -8.97 -14.81 -2.77
CA ASN A 184 -9.95 -15.52 -3.60
C ASN A 184 -11.20 -15.94 -2.81
N GLU A 185 -11.08 -16.21 -1.51
CA GLU A 185 -12.24 -16.48 -0.65
C GLU A 185 -13.21 -15.29 -0.62
N ALA A 186 -12.70 -14.07 -0.45
CA ALA A 186 -13.52 -12.87 -0.48
C ALA A 186 -14.19 -12.66 -1.84
N PHE A 187 -13.47 -12.93 -2.92
CA PHE A 187 -14.01 -12.82 -4.28
C PHE A 187 -15.06 -13.90 -4.60
N GLU A 188 -14.93 -15.11 -4.08
CA GLU A 188 -15.97 -16.14 -4.25
C GLU A 188 -17.31 -15.69 -3.62
N ASN A 189 -17.23 -15.02 -2.46
CA ASN A 189 -18.39 -14.40 -1.83
C ASN A 189 -18.98 -13.23 -2.67
N ALA A 190 -18.17 -12.56 -3.48
CA ALA A 190 -18.61 -11.55 -4.45
C ALA A 190 -19.08 -12.15 -5.80
N GLY A 191 -18.99 -13.48 -5.95
CA GLY A 191 -19.44 -14.20 -7.15
C GLY A 191 -18.37 -14.48 -8.20
N PHE A 192 -17.07 -14.36 -7.84
CA PHE A 192 -15.93 -14.64 -8.71
C PHE A 192 -15.03 -15.73 -8.10
N LYS A 193 -14.82 -16.83 -8.80
CA LYS A 193 -13.78 -17.80 -8.46
C LYS A 193 -12.51 -17.50 -9.26
N ASN A 194 -11.34 -17.78 -8.67
CA ASN A 194 -10.05 -17.53 -9.31
C ASN A 194 -9.93 -16.08 -9.81
N ALA A 195 -10.37 -15.12 -8.99
CA ALA A 195 -10.28 -13.70 -9.30
C ALA A 195 -8.84 -13.21 -9.32
N LEU A 196 -7.99 -13.77 -8.45
CA LEU A 196 -6.56 -13.53 -8.41
C LEU A 196 -5.79 -14.75 -8.87
N GLU A 197 -4.76 -14.51 -9.67
CA GLU A 197 -3.77 -15.51 -10.10
C GLU A 197 -2.36 -15.04 -9.73
N VAL A 198 -1.48 -15.99 -9.44
CA VAL A 198 -0.06 -15.70 -9.18
C VAL A 198 0.81 -16.49 -10.14
N LYS A 199 1.76 -15.79 -10.76
CA LYS A 199 2.77 -16.33 -11.66
C LYS A 199 4.15 -15.92 -11.18
N ILE A 200 5.18 -16.64 -11.61
CA ILE A 200 6.57 -16.29 -11.34
C ILE A 200 7.17 -15.72 -12.62
N GLN A 201 7.85 -14.57 -12.51
CA GLN A 201 8.55 -13.98 -13.64
C GLN A 201 9.65 -14.94 -14.12
N PRO A 202 9.66 -15.30 -15.41
CA PRO A 202 10.75 -16.10 -15.97
C PRO A 202 12.10 -15.36 -15.89
N ASP A 203 13.20 -16.12 -15.76
CA ASP A 203 14.54 -15.52 -15.71
C ASP A 203 14.95 -14.89 -17.05
N ASP A 204 14.36 -15.34 -18.15
CA ASP A 204 14.53 -14.84 -19.51
C ASP A 204 13.39 -13.92 -19.98
N ALA A 205 12.59 -13.37 -19.03
CA ALA A 205 11.51 -12.44 -19.36
C ALA A 205 12.03 -11.23 -20.14
N ASP A 206 11.36 -10.87 -21.22
CA ASP A 206 11.65 -9.70 -22.05
C ASP A 206 10.92 -8.42 -21.59
N TRP A 207 10.35 -8.47 -20.38
CA TRP A 207 9.62 -7.37 -19.74
C TRP A 207 10.11 -7.16 -18.29
N ASP A 208 9.89 -5.98 -17.76
CA ASP A 208 10.21 -5.59 -16.38
C ASP A 208 9.01 -4.96 -15.68
N ALA A 209 9.14 -4.69 -14.37
CA ALA A 209 8.08 -4.09 -13.54
C ALA A 209 7.67 -2.66 -13.98
N GLY A 210 8.35 -2.06 -14.94
CA GLY A 210 7.95 -0.77 -15.52
C GLY A 210 6.83 -0.90 -16.55
N ASP A 211 6.50 -2.10 -17.01
CA ASP A 211 5.42 -2.36 -17.95
C ASP A 211 4.08 -2.57 -17.19
N ILE A 212 3.17 -1.61 -17.30
CA ILE A 212 1.88 -1.62 -16.58
C ILE A 212 0.98 -2.84 -16.87
N ARG A 213 1.30 -3.64 -17.88
CA ARG A 213 0.57 -4.88 -18.15
C ARG A 213 0.81 -5.98 -17.13
N TYR A 214 1.84 -5.82 -16.29
CA TYR A 214 2.24 -6.78 -15.28
C TYR A 214 2.16 -6.13 -13.89
N ASN A 215 1.36 -6.69 -13.00
CA ASN A 215 1.38 -6.29 -11.60
C ASN A 215 2.48 -7.11 -10.91
N VAL A 216 3.48 -6.46 -10.35
CA VAL A 216 4.69 -7.13 -9.87
C VAL A 216 4.83 -7.01 -8.36
N LEU A 217 5.04 -8.16 -7.72
CA LEU A 217 5.52 -8.25 -6.35
C LEU A 217 7.05 -8.21 -6.40
N ARG A 218 7.60 -7.04 -6.05
CA ARG A 218 9.02 -6.76 -6.15
C ARG A 218 9.73 -7.06 -4.83
N TRP A 219 10.88 -7.69 -4.93
CA TRP A 219 11.73 -7.97 -3.78
C TRP A 219 12.88 -6.97 -3.74
N THR A 220 12.89 -6.11 -2.73
CA THR A 220 13.90 -5.05 -2.59
C THR A 220 14.71 -5.22 -1.31
N SER A 221 15.91 -4.66 -1.28
CA SER A 221 16.77 -4.66 -0.11
C SER A 221 17.52 -3.34 -0.02
N SER A 222 17.02 -2.43 0.79
CA SER A 222 17.57 -1.09 0.98
C SER A 222 18.40 -1.02 2.27
N PRO A 223 19.49 -0.23 2.32
CA PRO A 223 20.28 -0.06 3.54
C PRO A 223 19.47 0.57 4.69
N ASN A 224 18.59 1.49 4.39
CA ASN A 224 17.70 2.18 5.32
C ASN A 224 16.35 2.43 4.62
N PRO A 225 15.48 1.42 4.55
CA PRO A 225 14.22 1.54 3.83
C PRO A 225 13.24 2.45 4.58
N PRO A 226 12.50 3.29 3.85
CA PRO A 226 11.46 4.13 4.44
C PRO A 226 10.15 3.39 4.72
N PHE A 227 10.00 2.14 4.22
CA PHE A 227 8.81 1.30 4.38
C PHE A 227 9.20 -0.19 4.43
N GLY A 228 8.34 -1.03 4.99
CA GLY A 228 8.49 -2.49 5.00
C GLY A 228 7.72 -3.16 3.85
N GLY A 229 6.52 -2.66 3.57
CA GLY A 229 5.69 -2.97 2.41
C GLY A 229 5.15 -1.68 1.81
N TYR A 230 4.86 -1.70 0.51
CA TYR A 230 4.26 -0.57 -0.20
C TYR A 230 3.53 -1.08 -1.45
N GLY A 231 2.21 -0.94 -1.48
CA GLY A 231 1.33 -1.43 -2.55
C GLY A 231 0.59 -0.30 -3.28
N PRO A 232 1.27 0.51 -4.14
CA PRO A 232 0.60 1.54 -4.91
C PRO A 232 -0.26 0.94 -6.03
N SER A 233 -1.43 1.52 -6.26
CA SER A 233 -2.25 1.27 -7.44
C SER A 233 -2.32 2.51 -8.34
N MET A 234 -2.37 2.29 -9.66
CA MET A 234 -2.57 3.32 -10.65
C MET A 234 -4.06 3.32 -11.03
N THR A 235 -4.73 4.44 -10.79
CA THR A 235 -6.17 4.56 -11.01
C THR A 235 -6.51 5.53 -12.13
N ASN A 236 -7.56 5.22 -12.87
CA ASN A 236 -8.15 6.13 -13.83
C ASN A 236 -8.88 7.27 -13.07
N PRO A 237 -8.42 8.53 -13.15
CA PRO A 237 -8.99 9.63 -12.39
C PRO A 237 -10.41 10.02 -12.81
N ARG A 238 -10.95 9.43 -13.88
CA ARG A 238 -12.32 9.67 -14.36
C ARG A 238 -13.32 8.66 -13.82
N THR A 239 -12.85 7.48 -13.38
CA THR A 239 -13.76 6.37 -13.07
C THR A 239 -13.44 5.64 -11.77
N GLY A 240 -12.24 5.83 -11.19
CA GLY A 240 -11.76 5.04 -10.06
C GLY A 240 -11.31 3.61 -10.47
N GLU A 241 -11.29 3.28 -11.77
CA GLU A 241 -10.80 1.98 -12.23
C GLU A 241 -9.31 1.83 -11.96
N ILE A 242 -8.92 0.78 -11.24
CA ILE A 242 -7.51 0.41 -11.08
C ILE A 242 -7.03 -0.23 -12.38
N ILE A 243 -5.94 0.30 -12.95
CA ILE A 243 -5.38 -0.11 -14.24
C ILE A 243 -4.06 -0.86 -14.12
N GLY A 244 -3.47 -0.86 -12.95
CA GLY A 244 -2.23 -1.57 -12.61
C GLY A 244 -1.88 -1.33 -11.16
N ALA A 245 -1.07 -2.23 -10.59
CA ALA A 245 -0.53 -2.09 -9.24
C ALA A 245 0.81 -2.83 -9.12
N ASP A 246 1.67 -2.34 -8.24
CA ASP A 246 2.89 -3.03 -7.84
C ASP A 246 2.97 -3.09 -6.32
N ILE A 247 3.65 -4.10 -5.80
CA ILE A 247 3.95 -4.21 -4.37
C ILE A 247 5.46 -4.31 -4.22
N MET A 248 6.04 -3.46 -3.38
CA MET A 248 7.44 -3.53 -3.00
C MET A 248 7.55 -4.10 -1.59
N LEU A 249 8.38 -5.14 -1.46
CA LEU A 249 8.65 -5.82 -0.20
C LEU A 249 10.11 -5.59 0.18
N GLU A 250 10.35 -5.03 1.34
CA GLU A 250 11.70 -4.77 1.86
C GLU A 250 12.19 -5.93 2.73
N PHE A 251 13.06 -6.77 2.15
CA PHE A 251 13.61 -7.93 2.83
C PHE A 251 14.34 -7.61 4.13
N VAL A 252 14.93 -6.42 4.24
CA VAL A 252 15.70 -6.05 5.42
C VAL A 252 14.89 -6.08 6.71
N HIS A 253 13.56 -5.90 6.62
CA HIS A 253 12.66 -5.97 7.76
C HIS A 253 12.45 -7.41 8.30
N PHE A 254 12.80 -8.42 7.51
CA PHE A 254 12.80 -9.83 7.92
C PHE A 254 14.19 -10.29 8.41
N THR A 255 15.16 -9.38 8.51
CA THR A 255 16.52 -9.69 8.96
C THR A 255 16.83 -9.00 10.28
N ASN A 256 17.74 -9.58 11.05
CA ASN A 256 18.27 -8.95 12.25
C ASN A 256 19.18 -7.73 11.96
N ARG A 257 19.46 -7.43 10.69
CA ARG A 257 20.41 -6.36 10.31
C ARG A 257 19.95 -4.98 10.78
N VAL A 258 18.67 -4.65 10.65
CA VAL A 258 18.13 -3.38 11.13
C VAL A 258 18.14 -3.31 12.65
N PHE A 259 17.82 -4.43 13.31
CA PHE A 259 17.87 -4.53 14.77
C PHE A 259 19.27 -4.26 15.31
N TYR A 260 20.29 -4.92 14.79
CA TYR A 260 21.67 -4.71 15.22
C TYR A 260 22.15 -3.29 14.93
N ASN A 261 21.79 -2.69 13.81
CA ASN A 261 22.12 -1.31 13.49
C ASN A 261 21.44 -0.32 14.46
N LYS A 262 20.17 -0.53 14.82
CA LYS A 262 19.48 0.28 15.84
C LYS A 262 20.14 0.10 17.23
N LEU A 263 20.40 -1.12 17.66
CA LEU A 263 21.01 -1.41 18.97
C LEU A 263 22.44 -0.88 19.10
N VAL A 264 23.26 -0.99 18.07
CA VAL A 264 24.67 -0.62 18.10
C VAL A 264 24.90 0.81 17.60
N GLY A 265 24.13 1.26 16.62
CA GLY A 265 24.18 2.60 16.06
C GLY A 265 23.73 3.65 17.08
N ASP A 266 22.62 3.43 17.77
CA ASP A 266 22.09 4.34 18.79
C ASP A 266 22.96 4.41 20.06
N ALA A 267 23.70 3.35 20.36
CA ALA A 267 24.67 3.35 21.47
C ALA A 267 25.95 4.12 21.14
N SER A 268 26.28 4.35 19.88
CA SER A 268 27.50 5.02 19.41
C SER A 268 27.31 6.48 18.99
N GLN A 269 26.08 6.88 18.69
CA GLN A 269 25.72 8.25 18.38
C GLN A 269 24.91 8.81 19.55
N ASN A 270 25.36 9.93 20.12
CA ASN A 270 24.52 10.72 21.02
C ASN A 270 23.16 10.88 20.33
N MET A 271 22.11 10.46 21.03
CA MET A 271 20.73 10.55 20.55
C MET A 271 20.41 12.03 20.23
N ASP A 272 20.72 12.46 19.03
CA ASP A 272 20.05 13.60 18.42
C ASP A 272 18.64 13.13 18.03
N LEU A 273 17.75 13.12 19.03
CA LEU A 273 16.30 12.89 18.87
C LEU A 273 15.66 13.91 17.89
N GLU A 274 16.43 14.90 17.44
CA GLU A 274 15.99 15.88 16.42
C GLU A 274 16.11 15.38 14.97
N ASN A 275 16.70 14.19 14.75
CA ASN A 275 16.80 13.55 13.44
C ASN A 275 15.90 12.32 13.29
N GLU A 276 14.83 12.21 14.07
CA GLU A 276 13.71 11.39 13.64
C GLU A 276 13.32 11.82 12.23
N VAL A 277 13.58 10.96 11.27
CA VAL A 277 13.01 11.11 9.94
C VAL A 277 11.51 11.06 10.16
N ASP A 278 10.90 12.22 10.21
CA ASP A 278 9.46 12.39 10.31
C ASP A 278 8.82 11.80 9.04
N TYR A 279 8.59 10.49 9.07
CA TYR A 279 7.92 9.75 7.99
C TYR A 279 6.49 10.24 7.76
N GLY A 280 5.87 10.95 8.73
CA GLY A 280 4.56 11.61 8.63
C GLY A 280 4.57 12.93 7.87
N ASN A 281 5.70 13.39 7.31
CA ASN A 281 5.83 14.71 6.72
C ASN A 281 6.15 14.74 5.23
N PHE A 282 5.86 13.69 4.49
CA PHE A 282 5.90 13.71 3.02
C PHE A 282 4.68 14.39 2.39
N GLY A 283 4.26 15.53 2.93
CA GLY A 283 3.42 16.55 2.31
C GLY A 283 1.92 16.24 2.20
N ASP A 284 1.15 17.27 2.40
CA ASP A 284 -0.31 17.39 2.55
C ASP A 284 -1.23 16.67 1.52
N HIS A 285 -0.72 15.89 0.58
CA HIS A 285 -1.53 15.18 -0.42
C HIS A 285 -1.03 13.78 -0.80
N ASP A 286 0.17 13.36 -0.37
CA ASP A 286 0.75 12.06 -0.75
C ASP A 286 0.74 11.02 0.40
N ASP A 287 0.31 11.37 1.62
CA ASP A 287 0.31 10.49 2.79
C ASP A 287 -0.64 9.28 2.66
N LYS A 288 -1.48 9.27 1.63
CA LYS A 288 -2.44 8.19 1.36
C LYS A 288 -1.82 6.90 0.84
N PHE A 289 -0.54 6.91 0.49
CA PHE A 289 0.14 5.78 -0.15
C PHE A 289 1.24 5.14 0.69
N TYR A 290 1.53 5.66 1.88
CA TYR A 290 2.54 5.08 2.76
C TYR A 290 1.88 4.24 3.85
N CYS A 291 1.98 2.93 3.71
CA CYS A 291 1.60 1.98 4.73
C CYS A 291 2.75 1.85 5.75
N SER A 292 2.47 2.05 7.03
CA SER A 292 3.45 1.84 8.11
C SER A 292 3.39 0.41 8.70
N MET A 293 2.51 -0.46 8.16
CA MET A 293 2.36 -1.84 8.61
C MET A 293 3.68 -2.60 8.65
N GLY A 294 4.52 -2.45 7.61
CA GLY A 294 5.82 -3.11 7.58
C GLY A 294 6.76 -2.72 8.73
N HIS A 295 6.69 -1.48 9.22
CA HIS A 295 7.47 -1.06 10.39
C HIS A 295 6.94 -1.68 11.68
N LEU A 296 5.63 -1.63 11.90
CA LEU A 296 5.00 -2.25 13.07
C LEU A 296 5.24 -3.76 13.07
N MET A 297 5.08 -4.40 11.93
CA MET A 297 5.33 -5.83 11.78
C MET A 297 6.79 -6.19 12.07
N HIS A 298 7.74 -5.34 11.65
CA HIS A 298 9.15 -5.53 11.99
C HIS A 298 9.38 -5.47 13.51
N GLU A 299 8.79 -4.49 14.19
CA GLU A 299 8.88 -4.39 15.65
C GLU A 299 8.22 -5.59 16.34
N ASN A 300 7.05 -5.99 15.90
CA ASN A 300 6.34 -7.18 16.38
C ASN A 300 7.15 -8.46 16.16
N LEU A 301 7.76 -8.60 14.98
CA LEU A 301 8.58 -9.75 14.64
C LEU A 301 9.83 -9.83 15.53
N LEU A 302 10.52 -8.70 15.75
CA LEU A 302 11.68 -8.64 16.65
C LEU A 302 11.28 -8.99 18.08
N PHE A 303 10.18 -8.42 18.57
CA PHE A 303 9.65 -8.75 19.89
C PHE A 303 9.29 -10.21 20.00
N GLY A 304 8.52 -10.75 19.04
CA GLY A 304 8.09 -12.13 19.00
C GLY A 304 9.26 -13.13 18.95
N ARG A 305 10.26 -12.86 18.10
CA ARG A 305 11.49 -13.68 18.05
C ARG A 305 12.23 -13.69 19.37
N THR A 306 12.45 -12.49 19.97
CA THR A 306 13.11 -12.39 21.27
C THR A 306 12.34 -13.13 22.36
N PHE A 307 11.01 -13.00 22.36
CA PHE A 307 10.14 -13.73 23.28
C PHE A 307 10.28 -15.25 23.09
N LEU A 308 10.21 -15.76 21.85
CA LEU A 308 10.35 -17.16 21.52
C LEU A 308 11.72 -17.70 21.90
N GLU A 309 12.81 -16.95 21.69
CA GLU A 309 14.17 -17.32 22.11
C GLU A 309 14.27 -17.46 23.63
N VAL A 310 13.69 -16.51 24.40
CA VAL A 310 13.64 -16.58 25.87
C VAL A 310 12.82 -17.78 26.36
N MET A 311 11.77 -18.13 25.63
CA MET A 311 10.93 -19.30 25.91
C MET A 311 11.54 -20.62 25.43
N ASP A 312 12.75 -20.62 24.89
CA ASP A 312 13.43 -21.82 24.33
C ASP A 312 12.57 -22.49 23.25
N ALA A 313 12.09 -21.68 22.29
CA ALA A 313 11.33 -22.13 21.15
C ALA A 313 12.21 -22.86 20.13
N SER A 314 11.60 -23.71 19.30
CA SER A 314 12.30 -24.43 18.25
C SER A 314 12.61 -23.55 17.05
N ASP A 315 13.58 -23.97 16.20
CA ASP A 315 13.84 -23.33 14.91
C ASP A 315 12.58 -23.34 14.02
N TYR A 316 11.70 -24.31 14.20
CA TYR A 316 10.41 -24.37 13.50
C TYR A 316 9.50 -23.21 13.90
N ASP A 317 9.44 -22.86 15.19
CA ASP A 317 8.61 -21.74 15.66
C ASP A 317 9.15 -20.41 15.13
N LEU A 318 10.48 -20.26 15.04
CA LEU A 318 11.13 -19.08 14.48
C LEU A 318 10.90 -18.92 12.96
N ASP A 319 10.95 -20.02 12.20
CA ASP A 319 10.62 -20.02 10.76
C ASP A 319 9.11 -19.74 10.53
N ARG A 320 8.28 -20.28 11.42
CA ARG A 320 6.82 -20.10 11.37
C ARG A 320 6.41 -18.64 11.57
N ILE A 321 6.92 -17.97 12.60
CA ILE A 321 6.58 -16.58 12.88
C ILE A 321 6.98 -15.64 11.71
N GLU A 322 8.11 -15.92 11.06
CA GLU A 322 8.56 -15.14 9.89
C GLU A 322 7.64 -15.36 8.68
N LYS A 323 7.26 -16.59 8.39
CA LYS A 323 6.37 -16.93 7.27
C LYS A 323 4.95 -16.42 7.48
N GLU A 324 4.41 -16.58 8.69
CA GLU A 324 3.09 -16.03 9.02
C GLU A 324 3.08 -14.50 8.92
N GLY A 325 4.12 -13.83 9.44
CA GLY A 325 4.28 -12.38 9.32
C GLY A 325 4.36 -11.92 7.86
N LEU A 326 5.16 -12.60 7.02
CA LEU A 326 5.24 -12.26 5.61
C LEU A 326 3.88 -12.47 4.91
N LYS A 327 3.19 -13.59 5.16
CA LYS A 327 1.89 -13.85 4.56
C LYS A 327 0.87 -12.78 4.94
N SER A 328 0.80 -12.41 6.22
CA SER A 328 -0.08 -11.35 6.73
C SER A 328 0.23 -9.99 6.06
N LEU A 329 1.51 -9.61 5.94
CA LEU A 329 1.92 -8.40 5.22
C LEU A 329 1.48 -8.44 3.76
N ILE A 330 1.67 -9.56 3.06
CA ILE A 330 1.23 -9.70 1.67
C ILE A 330 -0.29 -9.55 1.54
N MET A 331 -1.06 -10.17 2.43
CA MET A 331 -2.51 -10.01 2.42
C MET A 331 -2.89 -8.53 2.60
N HIS A 332 -2.26 -7.83 3.53
CA HIS A 332 -2.50 -6.41 3.77
C HIS A 332 -2.19 -5.55 2.53
N GLU A 333 -0.98 -5.66 1.97
CA GLU A 333 -0.57 -4.85 0.81
C GLU A 333 -1.43 -5.16 -0.44
N VAL A 334 -1.79 -6.43 -0.64
CA VAL A 334 -2.73 -6.81 -1.70
C VAL A 334 -4.10 -6.16 -1.47
N GLY A 335 -4.60 -6.11 -0.23
CA GLY A 335 -5.85 -5.42 0.11
C GLY A 335 -5.86 -3.96 -0.34
N HIS A 336 -4.75 -3.23 -0.15
CA HIS A 336 -4.61 -1.87 -0.68
C HIS A 336 -4.71 -1.82 -2.20
N THR A 337 -4.10 -2.76 -2.90
CA THR A 337 -4.18 -2.82 -4.36
C THR A 337 -5.54 -3.29 -4.88
N LEU A 338 -6.37 -3.86 -4.02
CA LEU A 338 -7.78 -4.14 -4.30
C LEU A 338 -8.72 -2.94 -4.02
N GLY A 339 -8.15 -1.85 -3.53
CA GLY A 339 -8.83 -0.59 -3.25
C GLY A 339 -9.16 -0.35 -1.78
N LEU A 340 -8.92 -1.30 -0.89
CA LEU A 340 -9.24 -1.16 0.54
C LEU A 340 -8.30 -0.19 1.25
N ASN A 341 -8.83 0.67 2.09
CA ASN A 341 -8.06 1.45 3.05
C ASN A 341 -7.99 0.72 4.41
N HIS A 342 -7.28 1.29 5.39
CA HIS A 342 -7.13 0.68 6.70
C HIS A 342 -8.45 0.56 7.45
N ASN A 343 -8.55 -0.49 8.28
CA ASN A 343 -9.61 -0.68 9.28
C ASN A 343 -8.98 -0.93 10.65
N MET A 344 -8.53 0.14 11.32
CA MET A 344 -7.84 0.12 12.62
C MET A 344 -8.77 -0.23 13.81
N LYS A 345 -9.95 -0.77 13.55
CA LYS A 345 -10.91 -1.21 14.55
C LYS A 345 -11.16 -2.71 14.50
N ALA A 346 -10.58 -3.37 13.54
CA ALA A 346 -10.83 -4.78 13.27
C ALA A 346 -10.18 -5.73 14.29
N SER A 347 -9.19 -5.26 15.05
CA SER A 347 -8.61 -5.96 16.21
C SER A 347 -9.61 -6.40 17.26
N GLN A 348 -10.78 -5.75 17.31
CA GLN A 348 -11.84 -6.01 18.30
C GLN A 348 -12.66 -7.30 18.07
N LEU A 349 -12.26 -8.16 17.13
CA LEU A 349 -13.06 -9.33 16.73
C LEU A 349 -13.20 -10.37 17.85
N PHE A 350 -12.10 -10.78 18.46
CA PHE A 350 -12.05 -11.90 19.42
C PHE A 350 -11.66 -11.46 20.84
N SER A 351 -12.10 -12.25 21.81
CA SER A 351 -11.64 -12.14 23.20
C SER A 351 -10.25 -12.77 23.37
N PRO A 352 -9.52 -12.44 24.46
CA PRO A 352 -8.24 -13.08 24.77
C PRO A 352 -8.35 -14.62 24.86
N ALA A 353 -9.47 -15.13 25.42
CA ALA A 353 -9.67 -16.56 25.56
C ALA A 353 -9.79 -17.27 24.20
N GLU A 354 -10.45 -16.63 23.23
CA GLU A 354 -10.56 -17.15 21.85
C GLU A 354 -9.23 -17.08 21.12
N LEU A 355 -8.46 -16.00 21.28
CA LEU A 355 -7.13 -15.83 20.66
C LEU A 355 -6.10 -16.83 21.20
N TYR A 356 -6.23 -17.25 22.46
CA TYR A 356 -5.36 -18.23 23.11
C TYR A 356 -5.86 -19.68 22.95
N ASP A 357 -6.94 -19.89 22.23
CA ASP A 357 -7.41 -21.22 21.83
C ASP A 357 -6.88 -21.56 20.43
N ALA A 358 -5.76 -22.28 20.39
CA ALA A 358 -5.08 -22.63 19.15
C ALA A 358 -5.97 -23.41 18.16
N GLU A 359 -6.87 -24.27 18.66
CA GLU A 359 -7.80 -25.03 17.81
C GLU A 359 -8.90 -24.10 17.24
N PHE A 360 -9.37 -23.15 18.06
CA PHE A 360 -10.38 -22.19 17.64
C PHE A 360 -9.89 -21.27 16.51
N ILE A 361 -8.65 -20.74 16.60
CA ILE A 361 -8.12 -19.77 15.63
C ILE A 361 -7.44 -20.40 14.43
N GLU A 362 -7.22 -21.73 14.40
CA GLU A 362 -6.49 -22.40 13.33
C GLU A 362 -7.05 -22.05 11.94
N GLY A 363 -6.21 -21.44 11.09
CA GLY A 363 -6.54 -21.08 9.71
C GLY A 363 -7.50 -19.92 9.54
N LYS A 364 -7.91 -19.23 10.63
CA LYS A 364 -8.78 -18.04 10.58
C LYS A 364 -7.97 -16.74 10.53
N ALA A 365 -8.66 -15.64 10.26
CA ALA A 365 -8.16 -14.33 10.62
C ALA A 365 -8.18 -14.18 12.16
N LEU A 366 -7.22 -13.47 12.73
CA LEU A 366 -7.21 -13.06 14.15
C LEU A 366 -8.01 -11.79 14.36
N THR A 367 -8.21 -11.03 13.29
CA THR A 367 -8.88 -9.74 13.25
C THR A 367 -10.09 -9.75 12.31
N GLY A 368 -10.93 -8.73 12.40
CA GLY A 368 -12.05 -8.54 11.45
C GLY A 368 -11.58 -8.22 10.04
N SER A 369 -10.36 -7.71 9.90
CA SER A 369 -9.78 -7.28 8.62
C SER A 369 -8.26 -7.34 8.68
N VAL A 370 -7.63 -7.88 7.65
CA VAL A 370 -6.18 -7.81 7.45
C VAL A 370 -5.69 -6.39 7.17
N MET A 371 -6.60 -5.43 6.98
CA MET A 371 -6.28 -4.01 6.83
C MET A 371 -6.09 -3.29 8.17
N ASP A 372 -6.09 -4.00 9.30
CA ASP A 372 -5.69 -3.50 10.60
C ASP A 372 -4.16 -3.57 10.78
N TYR A 373 -3.65 -2.78 11.68
CA TYR A 373 -2.28 -2.85 12.19
C TYR A 373 -2.24 -3.57 13.52
N ALA A 374 -2.64 -4.83 13.52
CA ALA A 374 -2.77 -5.64 14.72
C ALA A 374 -1.42 -5.98 15.36
N GLY A 375 -1.45 -6.19 16.67
CA GLY A 375 -0.34 -6.76 17.43
C GLY A 375 -0.12 -8.24 17.09
N ILE A 376 1.09 -8.74 17.41
CA ILE A 376 1.40 -10.16 17.29
C ILE A 376 0.68 -10.96 18.38
N ASN A 377 0.10 -12.11 18.02
CA ASN A 377 -0.54 -13.03 18.97
C ASN A 377 0.49 -13.93 19.65
N LEU A 378 0.79 -13.63 20.91
CA LEU A 378 1.74 -14.39 21.72
C LEU A 378 1.10 -14.86 23.03
N THR A 379 1.36 -16.10 23.44
CA THR A 379 0.94 -16.62 24.73
C THR A 379 2.12 -17.14 25.54
N MET A 380 2.03 -17.03 26.87
CA MET A 380 3.03 -17.58 27.79
C MET A 380 2.96 -19.12 27.87
N ASP A 381 1.87 -19.73 27.47
CA ASP A 381 1.70 -21.17 27.41
C ASP A 381 1.92 -21.69 26.00
N LYS A 382 3.07 -22.33 25.75
CA LYS A 382 3.40 -22.90 24.45
C LYS A 382 2.35 -23.88 23.91
N ALA A 383 1.62 -24.57 24.80
CA ALA A 383 0.60 -25.53 24.39
C ALA A 383 -0.65 -24.83 23.81
N SER A 384 -0.87 -23.57 24.19
CA SER A 384 -1.98 -22.72 23.73
C SER A 384 -1.57 -21.80 22.56
N GLN A 385 -0.28 -21.80 22.15
CA GLN A 385 0.19 -20.95 21.06
C GLN A 385 -0.39 -21.41 19.73
N GLY A 386 -1.35 -20.66 19.22
CA GLY A 386 -1.86 -20.78 17.87
C GLY A 386 -1.00 -20.03 16.85
N GLN A 387 -1.62 -19.49 15.81
CA GLN A 387 -0.95 -18.65 14.83
C GLN A 387 -0.57 -17.28 15.43
N TYR A 388 0.51 -16.70 14.92
CA TYR A 388 1.07 -15.43 15.37
C TYR A 388 0.43 -14.22 14.69
N TYR A 389 0.00 -14.40 13.45
CA TYR A 389 -0.57 -13.36 12.60
C TYR A 389 -1.82 -13.85 11.86
N ASP A 390 -2.52 -12.95 11.18
CA ASP A 390 -3.63 -13.30 10.30
C ASP A 390 -3.18 -14.28 9.21
N MET A 391 -3.91 -15.39 9.08
CA MET A 391 -3.62 -16.43 8.10
C MET A 391 -4.71 -16.54 7.01
N ALA A 392 -5.79 -15.77 7.14
CA ALA A 392 -6.90 -15.63 6.21
C ALA A 392 -7.42 -14.20 6.22
N VAL A 393 -8.17 -13.82 5.19
CA VAL A 393 -8.89 -12.53 5.16
C VAL A 393 -10.03 -12.55 6.17
N GLY A 394 -10.28 -11.41 6.81
CA GLY A 394 -11.29 -11.30 7.86
C GLY A 394 -12.73 -11.16 7.32
N PRO A 395 -13.72 -11.28 8.19
CA PRO A 395 -15.13 -11.13 7.82
C PRO A 395 -15.45 -9.75 7.24
N TYR A 396 -14.82 -8.69 7.74
CA TYR A 396 -14.94 -7.36 7.16
C TYR A 396 -14.37 -7.29 5.75
N ASP A 397 -13.21 -7.90 5.49
CA ASP A 397 -12.60 -7.93 4.16
C ASP A 397 -13.51 -8.60 3.14
N ILE A 398 -14.09 -9.75 3.52
CA ILE A 398 -15.05 -10.47 2.67
C ILE A 398 -16.26 -9.57 2.35
N TRP A 399 -16.80 -8.89 3.36
CA TRP A 399 -17.94 -7.98 3.19
C TRP A 399 -17.59 -6.75 2.35
N ALA A 400 -16.41 -6.17 2.55
CA ALA A 400 -15.93 -5.03 1.78
C ALA A 400 -15.72 -5.40 0.29
N ILE A 401 -15.14 -6.57 0.01
CA ILE A 401 -15.01 -7.09 -1.36
C ILE A 401 -16.39 -7.38 -1.97
N GLN A 402 -17.36 -7.89 -1.21
CA GLN A 402 -18.73 -8.03 -1.70
C GLN A 402 -19.32 -6.67 -2.12
N PHE A 403 -19.18 -5.63 -1.31
CA PHE A 403 -19.64 -4.29 -1.69
C PHE A 403 -18.93 -3.77 -2.95
N GLY A 404 -17.61 -3.90 -3.01
CA GLY A 404 -16.80 -3.37 -4.11
C GLY A 404 -17.03 -4.11 -5.44
N TYR A 405 -17.15 -5.43 -5.41
CA TYR A 405 -16.99 -6.26 -6.61
C TYR A 405 -18.22 -7.07 -7.04
N THR A 406 -19.23 -7.28 -6.18
CA THR A 406 -20.45 -7.98 -6.63
C THR A 406 -21.10 -7.23 -7.79
N PRO A 407 -21.39 -7.89 -8.93
CA PRO A 407 -22.19 -7.29 -9.99
C PRO A 407 -23.64 -7.12 -9.50
N PHE A 408 -24.07 -5.91 -9.23
CA PHE A 408 -25.44 -5.62 -8.80
C PHE A 408 -26.38 -5.48 -9.99
N ASN A 409 -27.55 -6.09 -9.90
CA ASN A 409 -28.63 -5.88 -10.86
C ASN A 409 -29.53 -4.69 -10.49
N ASN A 410 -29.49 -4.27 -9.23
CA ASN A 410 -30.27 -3.15 -8.69
C ASN A 410 -29.72 -2.70 -7.33
N ASP A 411 -30.14 -1.51 -6.89
CA ASP A 411 -29.71 -0.92 -5.62
C ASP A 411 -30.10 -1.75 -4.39
N SER A 412 -31.19 -2.47 -4.42
CA SER A 412 -31.63 -3.28 -3.25
C SER A 412 -30.62 -4.38 -2.91
N GLN A 413 -29.89 -4.93 -3.88
CA GLN A 413 -28.83 -5.91 -3.61
C GLN A 413 -27.63 -5.27 -2.92
N ARG A 414 -27.25 -4.07 -3.34
CA ARG A 414 -26.20 -3.28 -2.68
C ARG A 414 -26.62 -2.93 -1.24
N ASP A 415 -27.84 -2.42 -1.08
CA ASP A 415 -28.38 -1.98 0.22
C ASP A 415 -28.49 -3.16 1.19
N ALA A 416 -28.79 -4.36 0.70
CA ALA A 416 -28.81 -5.59 1.52
C ALA A 416 -27.40 -5.91 2.10
N ILE A 417 -26.32 -5.76 1.30
CA ILE A 417 -24.94 -5.89 1.80
C ILE A 417 -24.64 -4.82 2.84
N LEU A 418 -24.92 -3.56 2.52
CA LEU A 418 -24.62 -2.42 3.37
C LEU A 418 -25.41 -2.41 4.68
N SER A 419 -26.60 -3.02 4.73
CA SER A 419 -27.41 -3.11 5.96
C SER A 419 -26.74 -3.93 7.07
N ARG A 420 -25.75 -4.76 6.72
CA ARG A 420 -24.97 -5.58 7.66
C ARG A 420 -23.89 -4.80 8.41
N SER A 421 -23.63 -3.55 8.08
CA SER A 421 -22.54 -2.72 8.66
C SER A 421 -22.56 -2.57 10.18
N THR A 422 -23.64 -2.94 10.85
CA THR A 422 -23.76 -2.92 12.32
C THR A 422 -23.49 -4.27 12.98
N GLU A 423 -23.20 -5.31 12.20
CA GLU A 423 -22.76 -6.60 12.73
C GLU A 423 -21.39 -6.44 13.42
N PRO A 424 -21.17 -7.04 14.60
CA PRO A 424 -19.94 -6.82 15.38
C PRO A 424 -18.65 -7.14 14.64
N GLU A 425 -18.68 -8.15 13.77
CA GLU A 425 -17.53 -8.57 12.96
C GLU A 425 -17.24 -7.65 11.76
N LEU A 426 -18.13 -6.70 11.45
CA LEU A 426 -18.04 -5.78 10.32
C LEU A 426 -17.78 -4.33 10.74
N ILE A 427 -17.36 -4.12 11.98
CA ILE A 427 -17.07 -2.76 12.46
C ILE A 427 -15.92 -2.13 11.67
N PHE A 428 -16.03 -0.81 11.47
CA PHE A 428 -15.06 -0.05 10.68
C PHE A 428 -14.63 1.22 11.41
N GLY A 429 -13.34 1.52 11.31
CA GLY A 429 -12.74 2.77 11.76
C GLY A 429 -11.36 2.92 11.09
N ASN A 430 -11.16 4.03 10.39
CA ASN A 430 -9.93 4.27 9.65
C ASN A 430 -8.95 5.18 10.42
N ASP A 431 -7.80 5.49 9.83
CA ASP A 431 -6.74 6.32 10.40
C ASP A 431 -7.21 7.69 10.90
N ALA A 432 -8.28 8.23 10.34
CA ALA A 432 -8.84 9.52 10.76
C ALA A 432 -9.47 9.47 12.15
N ASP A 433 -9.85 8.29 12.61
CA ASP A 433 -10.47 8.05 13.92
C ASP A 433 -9.45 7.62 14.99
N ASP A 434 -8.17 7.43 14.61
CA ASP A 434 -7.09 7.01 15.52
C ASP A 434 -6.89 8.02 16.66
N MET A 435 -6.98 7.53 17.90
CA MET A 435 -6.82 8.31 19.12
C MET A 435 -5.44 8.98 19.28
N ARG A 436 -4.43 8.51 18.58
CA ARG A 436 -3.08 9.10 18.59
C ARG A 436 -2.96 10.32 17.68
N SER A 437 -3.92 10.54 16.78
CA SER A 437 -3.91 11.67 15.85
C SER A 437 -4.47 12.93 16.54
N PRO A 438 -3.68 13.96 16.87
CA PRO A 438 -4.15 15.14 17.58
C PRO A 438 -5.33 15.82 16.89
N GLY A 439 -6.42 15.99 17.61
CA GLY A 439 -7.61 16.72 17.17
C GLY A 439 -8.52 15.97 16.18
N LYS A 440 -8.28 14.69 15.92
CA LYS A 440 -9.09 13.87 15.00
C LYS A 440 -9.75 12.67 15.69
N ALA A 441 -9.12 12.16 16.72
CA ALA A 441 -9.52 10.93 17.41
C ALA A 441 -10.90 11.05 18.05
N ILE A 442 -11.83 10.17 17.69
CA ILE A 442 -13.19 10.14 18.19
C ILE A 442 -13.61 8.76 18.72
N ASP A 443 -12.92 7.69 18.38
CA ASP A 443 -13.21 6.34 18.83
C ASP A 443 -11.99 5.69 19.47
N PRO A 444 -12.00 5.40 20.79
CA PRO A 444 -10.87 4.79 21.51
C PRO A 444 -10.57 3.34 21.09
N ARG A 445 -11.43 2.73 20.27
CA ARG A 445 -11.23 1.39 19.73
C ARG A 445 -10.48 1.39 18.42
N VAL A 446 -10.20 2.56 17.85
CA VAL A 446 -9.40 2.73 16.65
C VAL A 446 -7.96 2.96 17.08
N MET A 447 -7.15 1.91 17.03
CA MET A 447 -5.76 1.91 17.49
C MET A 447 -4.89 1.08 16.56
N THR A 448 -3.60 1.11 16.76
CA THR A 448 -2.64 0.22 16.09
C THR A 448 -1.78 -0.50 17.11
N GLY A 449 -1.38 -1.72 16.83
CA GLY A 449 -0.56 -2.54 17.72
C GLY A 449 -1.36 -3.19 18.85
N ASP A 450 -2.68 -3.12 18.80
CA ASP A 450 -3.58 -3.82 19.72
C ASP A 450 -4.13 -5.09 19.07
N LEU A 451 -4.65 -5.97 19.91
CA LEU A 451 -5.36 -7.17 19.50
C LEU A 451 -6.33 -7.56 20.63
N SER A 452 -7.51 -8.06 20.28
CA SER A 452 -8.57 -8.44 21.20
C SER A 452 -9.58 -7.33 21.52
N ASN A 453 -10.82 -7.75 21.80
CA ASN A 453 -11.88 -6.87 22.30
C ASN A 453 -11.73 -6.53 23.80
N ASP A 454 -10.75 -7.09 24.48
CA ASP A 454 -10.32 -6.74 25.85
C ASP A 454 -8.80 -6.56 25.87
N GLN A 455 -8.36 -5.39 25.44
CA GLN A 455 -6.95 -5.02 25.33
C GLN A 455 -6.20 -4.95 26.67
N ILE A 456 -6.93 -4.86 27.79
CA ILE A 456 -6.30 -4.82 29.12
C ILE A 456 -5.99 -6.23 29.62
N SER A 457 -6.85 -7.18 29.30
CA SER A 457 -6.68 -8.58 29.69
C SER A 457 -5.81 -9.38 28.72
N TYR A 458 -5.69 -8.92 27.47
CA TYR A 458 -4.80 -9.46 26.45
C TYR A 458 -3.35 -9.02 26.69
#